data_798d5f95603e6adb843823d5cda5c1e3
#
_entry.id   798d5f95603e6adb843823d5cda5c1e3
#
_cell.length_a   1.000
_cell.length_b   1.000
_cell.length_c   1.000
_cell.angle_alpha   90.00
_cell.angle_beta   90.00
_cell.angle_gamma   90.00
#
_symmetry.space_group_name_H-M   'P 1'
#
loop_
_entity.id
_entity.type
_entity.pdbx_description
1 polymer ?
#
loop_
_entity_poly.entity_id
_entity_poly.type
_entity_poly.pdbx_seq_one_letter_code
_entity_poly.pdbx_strand_id
1 'polypeptide(L)'
;MKIAILSTNKNLYSTRRLVEAGQERGHEIPVINHKRCYMNIVSSKPSVHYNGVAIEGVEAIIPRIGASISFYGTAVVRQFEVMGVYSVNESVAITRSRDKLRALQLLSRKGIGLPVTGFASSPGDTDDLLTLVGGAPVVSKLLEGRRGVGVVLAETTKAAESVIEAFRGLKANFMVQEFIKEAGGADIRCLVVGDKVVASMMRQGREGEFRSNLHRGGSANLVKITPEELSLIHISEPTRLQ
;
A
#
# COMPACT_ATOMS: atom_id res chain seq x y z
N MET A 1 -26.28 11.01 -6.30
CA MET A 1 -25.63 10.44 -5.10
C MET A 1 -24.67 11.45 -4.51
N LYS A 2 -24.52 11.42 -3.19
CA LYS A 2 -23.48 12.19 -2.49
C LYS A 2 -22.30 11.28 -2.16
N ILE A 3 -21.16 11.49 -2.83
CA ILE A 3 -19.95 10.64 -2.73
C ILE A 3 -18.81 11.48 -2.16
N ALA A 4 -18.40 11.20 -0.94
CA ALA A 4 -17.33 11.97 -0.30
C ALA A 4 -15.93 11.44 -0.62
N ILE A 5 -15.00 12.32 -1.02
CA ILE A 5 -13.60 11.97 -1.17
C ILE A 5 -12.87 12.29 0.14
N LEU A 6 -12.32 11.26 0.80
CA LEU A 6 -11.54 11.44 2.02
C LEU A 6 -10.08 11.77 1.66
N SER A 7 -9.73 13.05 1.59
CA SER A 7 -8.39 13.50 1.20
C SER A 7 -7.88 14.64 2.09
N THR A 8 -6.61 14.61 2.47
CA THR A 8 -5.97 15.68 3.27
C THR A 8 -5.71 16.95 2.45
N ASN A 9 -5.72 16.85 1.13
CA ASN A 9 -5.46 17.97 0.23
C ASN A 9 -6.36 17.89 -1.01
N LYS A 10 -7.29 18.83 -1.11
CA LYS A 10 -8.23 18.95 -2.24
C LYS A 10 -7.56 19.36 -3.56
N ASN A 11 -6.38 19.97 -3.49
CA ASN A 11 -5.67 20.51 -4.66
C ASN A 11 -4.79 19.45 -5.37
N LEU A 12 -4.67 18.22 -4.83
CA LEU A 12 -3.95 17.16 -5.53
C LEU A 12 -4.62 16.86 -6.87
N TYR A 13 -3.82 16.69 -7.92
CA TYR A 13 -4.31 16.37 -9.27
C TYR A 13 -5.34 15.23 -9.25
N SER A 14 -5.00 14.11 -8.64
CA SER A 14 -5.90 12.94 -8.58
C SER A 14 -7.19 13.22 -7.79
N THR A 15 -7.17 14.07 -6.76
CA THR A 15 -8.37 14.45 -6.02
C THR A 15 -9.28 15.33 -6.89
N ARG A 16 -8.71 16.31 -7.57
CA ARG A 16 -9.47 17.19 -8.50
C ARG A 16 -10.11 16.39 -9.63
N ARG A 17 -9.34 15.48 -10.26
CA ARG A 17 -9.88 14.62 -11.34
C ARG A 17 -11.03 13.73 -10.89
N LEU A 18 -10.98 13.22 -9.66
CA LEU A 18 -12.10 12.46 -9.09
C LEU A 18 -13.33 13.35 -8.84
N VAL A 19 -13.13 14.58 -8.37
CA VAL A 19 -14.23 15.56 -8.19
C VAL A 19 -14.87 15.86 -9.54
N GLU A 20 -14.08 16.25 -10.54
CA GLU A 20 -14.54 16.56 -11.89
C GLU A 20 -15.33 15.38 -12.49
N ALA A 21 -14.75 14.18 -12.48
CA ALA A 21 -15.38 12.98 -13.03
C ALA A 21 -16.68 12.60 -12.32
N GLY A 22 -16.80 12.87 -11.03
CA GLY A 22 -18.04 12.63 -10.28
C GLY A 22 -19.11 13.68 -10.60
N GLN A 23 -18.73 14.95 -10.70
CA GLN A 23 -19.63 16.04 -11.06
C GLN A 23 -20.17 15.89 -12.49
N GLU A 24 -19.31 15.52 -13.45
CA GLU A 24 -19.70 15.18 -14.84
C GLU A 24 -20.77 14.07 -14.91
N ARG A 25 -20.83 13.21 -13.89
CA ARG A 25 -21.82 12.14 -13.76
C ARG A 25 -23.05 12.52 -12.93
N GLY A 26 -23.18 13.79 -12.56
CA GLY A 26 -24.31 14.31 -11.80
C GLY A 26 -24.27 13.96 -10.30
N HIS A 27 -23.08 13.69 -9.73
CA HIS A 27 -22.95 13.42 -8.31
C HIS A 27 -22.49 14.65 -7.53
N GLU A 28 -22.91 14.76 -6.27
CA GLU A 28 -22.35 15.70 -5.31
C GLU A 28 -21.05 15.10 -4.72
N ILE A 29 -19.90 15.79 -4.89
CA ILE A 29 -18.59 15.26 -4.53
C ILE A 29 -17.88 16.18 -3.51
N PRO A 30 -18.26 16.15 -2.23
CA PRO A 30 -17.52 16.88 -1.19
C PRO A 30 -16.15 16.23 -0.93
N VAL A 31 -15.12 17.08 -0.77
CA VAL A 31 -13.80 16.64 -0.32
C VAL A 31 -13.67 16.91 1.18
N ILE A 32 -13.50 15.84 1.93
CA ILE A 32 -13.44 15.88 3.40
C ILE A 32 -12.03 15.54 3.86
N ASN A 33 -11.44 16.42 4.65
CA ASN A 33 -10.13 16.14 5.24
C ASN A 33 -10.30 15.19 6.43
N HIS A 34 -10.03 13.90 6.20
CA HIS A 34 -10.18 12.86 7.21
C HIS A 34 -9.30 13.07 8.46
N LYS A 35 -8.22 13.85 8.40
CA LYS A 35 -7.44 14.23 9.59
C LYS A 35 -8.23 15.13 10.57
N ARG A 36 -9.24 15.82 10.07
CA ARG A 36 -10.08 16.73 10.83
C ARG A 36 -11.44 16.15 11.18
N CYS A 37 -11.71 14.93 10.74
CA CYS A 37 -12.88 14.19 11.16
C CYS A 37 -12.71 13.73 12.61
N TYR A 38 -13.79 13.69 13.34
CA TYR A 38 -13.88 13.00 14.63
C TYR A 38 -15.15 12.18 14.67
N MET A 39 -15.11 11.11 15.46
CA MET A 39 -16.12 10.07 15.43
C MET A 39 -16.85 10.02 16.77
N ASN A 40 -18.16 9.89 16.72
CA ASN A 40 -18.98 9.55 17.86
C ASN A 40 -19.33 8.05 17.79
N ILE A 41 -18.81 7.28 18.74
CA ILE A 41 -18.97 5.83 18.81
C ILE A 41 -20.01 5.53 19.89
N VAL A 42 -21.26 5.58 19.48
CA VAL A 42 -22.40 5.26 20.35
C VAL A 42 -23.21 4.12 19.75
N SER A 43 -23.85 3.34 20.62
CA SER A 43 -24.77 2.29 20.20
C SER A 43 -25.91 2.90 19.38
N SER A 44 -26.31 2.23 18.32
CA SER A 44 -27.45 2.55 17.44
C SER A 44 -27.32 3.78 16.53
N LYS A 45 -26.50 4.76 16.86
CA LYS A 45 -26.35 5.99 16.06
C LYS A 45 -24.88 6.47 15.96
N PRO A 46 -23.97 5.66 15.41
CA PRO A 46 -22.59 6.11 15.16
C PRO A 46 -22.59 7.28 14.17
N SER A 47 -21.64 8.20 14.31
CA SER A 47 -21.54 9.35 13.42
C SER A 47 -20.09 9.81 13.19
N VAL A 48 -19.86 10.47 12.07
CA VAL A 48 -18.61 11.17 11.75
C VAL A 48 -18.91 12.65 11.68
N HIS A 49 -18.07 13.45 12.32
CA HIS A 49 -18.19 14.91 12.36
C HIS A 49 -17.00 15.56 11.66
N TYR A 50 -17.26 16.70 11.06
CA TYR A 50 -16.25 17.53 10.40
C TYR A 50 -16.62 19.02 10.57
N ASN A 51 -15.67 19.85 11.03
CA ASN A 51 -15.90 21.27 11.30
C ASN A 51 -17.11 21.56 12.21
N GLY A 52 -17.32 20.78 13.24
CA GLY A 52 -18.42 20.97 14.20
C GLY A 52 -19.77 20.37 13.81
N VAL A 53 -19.89 19.81 12.60
CA VAL A 53 -21.17 19.30 12.06
C VAL A 53 -21.08 17.82 11.78
N ALA A 54 -22.17 17.09 12.02
CA ALA A 54 -22.28 15.70 11.58
C ALA A 54 -22.31 15.62 10.05
N ILE A 55 -21.58 14.65 9.50
CA ILE A 55 -21.62 14.39 8.06
C ILE A 55 -22.83 13.49 7.78
N GLU A 56 -23.80 14.03 7.05
CA GLU A 56 -25.05 13.36 6.75
C GLU A 56 -25.27 13.20 5.24
N GLY A 57 -26.08 12.21 4.86
CA GLY A 57 -26.50 11.98 3.48
C GLY A 57 -25.38 11.50 2.55
N VAL A 58 -24.22 11.10 3.06
CA VAL A 58 -23.16 10.48 2.25
C VAL A 58 -23.53 9.02 2.01
N GLU A 59 -23.62 8.62 0.74
CA GLU A 59 -23.97 7.27 0.31
C GLU A 59 -22.74 6.43 0.02
N ALA A 60 -21.64 7.07 -0.41
CA ALA A 60 -20.36 6.40 -0.67
C ALA A 60 -19.17 7.27 -0.33
N ILE A 61 -18.02 6.63 -0.04
CA ILE A 61 -16.75 7.30 0.17
C ILE A 61 -15.66 6.76 -0.75
N ILE A 62 -14.77 7.64 -1.20
CA ILE A 62 -13.53 7.30 -1.91
C ILE A 62 -12.34 7.62 -0.99
N PRO A 63 -11.77 6.64 -0.31
CA PRO A 63 -10.64 6.86 0.59
C PRO A 63 -9.35 7.20 -0.16
N ARG A 64 -8.74 8.35 0.18
CA ARG A 64 -7.41 8.78 -0.29
C ARG A 64 -6.47 8.90 0.90
N ILE A 65 -6.34 7.80 1.65
CA ILE A 65 -5.60 7.77 2.90
C ILE A 65 -4.10 7.69 2.62
N GLY A 66 -3.34 8.66 3.11
CA GLY A 66 -1.89 8.69 3.02
C GLY A 66 -1.22 7.69 3.99
N ALA A 67 -0.03 7.20 3.63
CA ALA A 67 0.69 6.22 4.45
C ALA A 67 1.03 6.73 5.87
N SER A 68 1.22 8.06 6.03
CA SER A 68 1.55 8.67 7.33
C SER A 68 0.40 8.71 8.33
N ILE A 69 -0.82 8.45 7.88
CA ILE A 69 -2.02 8.54 8.70
C ILE A 69 -2.91 7.31 8.54
N SER A 70 -2.31 6.18 8.22
CA SER A 70 -3.06 4.95 7.94
C SER A 70 -3.97 4.56 9.11
N PHE A 71 -3.46 4.57 10.34
CA PHE A 71 -4.25 4.20 11.53
C PHE A 71 -5.52 5.05 11.66
N TYR A 72 -5.36 6.36 11.75
CA TYR A 72 -6.51 7.27 11.92
C TYR A 72 -7.41 7.32 10.69
N GLY A 73 -6.81 7.37 9.50
CA GLY A 73 -7.56 7.40 8.26
C GLY A 73 -8.43 6.16 8.04
N THR A 74 -7.92 4.96 8.36
CA THR A 74 -8.71 3.73 8.27
C THR A 74 -9.75 3.61 9.38
N ALA A 75 -9.51 4.21 10.56
CA ALA A 75 -10.54 4.32 11.61
C ALA A 75 -11.73 5.17 11.14
N VAL A 76 -11.47 6.30 10.46
CA VAL A 76 -12.54 7.13 9.87
C VAL A 76 -13.28 6.37 8.77
N VAL A 77 -12.57 5.65 7.88
CA VAL A 77 -13.20 4.80 6.86
C VAL A 77 -14.11 3.76 7.51
N ARG A 78 -13.62 3.05 8.53
CA ARG A 78 -14.39 2.04 9.25
C ARG A 78 -15.62 2.62 9.93
N GLN A 79 -15.55 3.84 10.45
CA GLN A 79 -16.72 4.50 11.01
C GLN A 79 -17.81 4.74 9.96
N PHE A 80 -17.44 5.16 8.75
CA PHE A 80 -18.40 5.26 7.65
C PHE A 80 -18.99 3.89 7.26
N GLU A 81 -18.16 2.84 7.24
CA GLU A 81 -18.61 1.46 6.99
C GLU A 81 -19.65 1.00 8.03
N VAL A 82 -19.39 1.27 9.32
CA VAL A 82 -20.32 0.97 10.43
C VAL A 82 -21.64 1.76 10.29
N MET A 83 -21.58 2.96 9.70
CA MET A 83 -22.77 3.77 9.39
C MET A 83 -23.54 3.26 8.15
N GLY A 84 -23.07 2.19 7.49
CA GLY A 84 -23.68 1.65 6.28
C GLY A 84 -23.29 2.39 4.99
N VAL A 85 -22.30 3.28 5.03
CA VAL A 85 -21.80 4.01 3.86
C VAL A 85 -20.88 3.11 3.05
N TYR A 86 -21.12 3.01 1.75
CA TYR A 86 -20.27 2.23 0.84
C TYR A 86 -18.86 2.82 0.74
N SER A 87 -17.84 2.00 0.90
CA SER A 87 -16.45 2.40 0.71
C SER A 87 -15.83 1.72 -0.50
N VAL A 88 -15.28 2.51 -1.44
CA VAL A 88 -14.63 1.99 -2.66
C VAL A 88 -13.47 1.05 -2.32
N ASN A 89 -12.67 1.42 -1.30
CA ASN A 89 -11.67 0.57 -0.68
C ASN A 89 -11.99 0.45 0.81
N GLU A 90 -12.30 -0.76 1.25
CA GLU A 90 -12.62 -1.02 2.65
C GLU A 90 -11.42 -0.75 3.58
N SER A 91 -11.73 -0.36 4.82
CA SER A 91 -10.72 -0.10 5.85
C SER A 91 -9.78 -1.29 6.06
N VAL A 92 -10.33 -2.51 6.00
CA VAL A 92 -9.56 -3.76 6.12
C VAL A 92 -8.62 -3.94 4.92
N ALA A 93 -9.07 -3.69 3.70
CA ALA A 93 -8.26 -3.78 2.49
C ALA A 93 -7.10 -2.78 2.51
N ILE A 94 -7.38 -1.53 2.91
CA ILE A 94 -6.35 -0.49 3.08
C ILE A 94 -5.32 -0.92 4.13
N THR A 95 -5.75 -1.44 5.26
CA THR A 95 -4.87 -1.87 6.35
C THR A 95 -3.99 -3.05 5.93
N ARG A 96 -4.57 -4.07 5.28
CA ARG A 96 -3.84 -5.24 4.76
C ARG A 96 -2.77 -4.84 3.74
N SER A 97 -3.11 -3.96 2.80
CA SER A 97 -2.15 -3.51 1.77
C SER A 97 -1.04 -2.60 2.32
N ARG A 98 -1.24 -1.98 3.48
CA ARG A 98 -0.23 -1.14 4.15
C ARG A 98 0.79 -1.92 4.95
N ASP A 99 0.38 -3.05 5.48
CA ASP A 99 1.23 -3.97 6.24
C ASP A 99 1.94 -4.91 5.25
N LYS A 100 3.23 -4.65 5.00
CA LYS A 100 4.02 -5.42 4.05
C LYS A 100 4.10 -6.89 4.40
N LEU A 101 4.28 -7.21 5.68
CA LEU A 101 4.41 -8.60 6.13
C LEU A 101 3.07 -9.33 5.98
N ARG A 102 1.99 -8.73 6.45
CA ARG A 102 0.64 -9.29 6.31
C ARG A 102 0.23 -9.46 4.85
N ALA A 103 0.57 -8.50 3.98
CA ALA A 103 0.30 -8.60 2.55
C ALA A 103 1.00 -9.83 1.95
N LEU A 104 2.29 -10.04 2.24
CA LEU A 104 3.04 -11.22 1.78
C LEU A 104 2.46 -12.52 2.31
N GLN A 105 2.09 -12.59 3.60
CA GLN A 105 1.46 -13.77 4.20
C GLN A 105 0.11 -14.10 3.54
N LEU A 106 -0.69 -13.09 3.20
CA LEU A 106 -1.96 -13.29 2.50
C LEU A 106 -1.76 -13.76 1.04
N LEU A 107 -0.77 -13.20 0.34
CA LEU A 107 -0.44 -13.58 -1.03
C LEU A 107 0.16 -14.98 -1.10
N SER A 108 1.04 -15.36 -0.18
CA SER A 108 1.62 -16.71 -0.11
C SER A 108 0.54 -17.78 0.07
N ARG A 109 -0.48 -17.49 0.89
CA ARG A 109 -1.63 -18.39 1.08
C ARG A 109 -2.42 -18.63 -0.22
N LYS A 110 -2.32 -17.71 -1.17
CA LYS A 110 -2.99 -17.81 -2.49
C LYS A 110 -2.13 -18.52 -3.55
N GLY A 111 -0.94 -19.01 -3.19
CA GLY A 111 -0.03 -19.68 -4.12
C GLY A 111 0.60 -18.73 -5.15
N ILE A 112 0.60 -17.42 -4.90
CA ILE A 112 1.25 -16.45 -5.78
C ILE A 112 2.75 -16.51 -5.56
N GLY A 113 3.54 -16.55 -6.64
CA GLY A 113 4.99 -16.49 -6.59
C GLY A 113 5.45 -15.18 -5.92
N LEU A 114 6.24 -15.31 -4.86
CA LEU A 114 6.77 -14.20 -4.09
C LEU A 114 8.27 -14.36 -3.94
N PRO A 115 9.03 -13.26 -3.83
CA PRO A 115 10.42 -13.34 -3.39
C PRO A 115 10.49 -14.05 -2.04
N VAL A 116 11.46 -14.95 -1.87
CA VAL A 116 11.70 -15.63 -0.59
C VAL A 116 11.92 -14.56 0.47
N THR A 117 11.12 -14.59 1.51
CA THR A 117 11.08 -13.52 2.52
C THR A 117 11.21 -14.12 3.90
N GLY A 118 12.17 -13.62 4.66
CA GLY A 118 12.37 -13.96 6.05
C GLY A 118 12.07 -12.78 6.98
N PHE A 119 11.54 -13.08 8.15
CA PHE A 119 11.27 -12.13 9.23
C PHE A 119 11.63 -12.78 10.56
N ALA A 120 12.54 -12.17 11.31
CA ALA A 120 12.95 -12.66 12.60
C ALA A 120 13.08 -11.50 13.60
N SER A 121 12.73 -11.75 14.85
CA SER A 121 12.78 -10.79 15.94
C SER A 121 14.07 -10.91 16.77
N SER A 122 14.60 -12.14 16.91
CA SER A 122 15.80 -12.41 17.73
C SER A 122 17.10 -12.10 16.99
N PRO A 123 18.10 -11.49 17.65
CA PRO A 123 19.44 -11.33 17.10
C PRO A 123 20.14 -12.67 16.76
N GLY A 124 19.89 -13.70 17.56
CA GLY A 124 20.48 -15.03 17.36
C GLY A 124 20.08 -15.71 16.06
N ASP A 125 18.96 -15.27 15.44
CA ASP A 125 18.40 -15.89 14.23
C ASP A 125 18.91 -15.23 12.93
N THR A 126 19.98 -14.41 12.97
CA THR A 126 20.47 -13.67 11.80
C THR A 126 20.99 -14.60 10.71
N ASP A 127 21.81 -15.56 11.08
CA ASP A 127 22.43 -16.50 10.14
C ASP A 127 21.38 -17.44 9.52
N ASP A 128 20.43 -17.90 10.34
CA ASP A 128 19.31 -18.72 9.90
C ASP A 128 18.39 -17.92 8.95
N LEU A 129 18.15 -16.65 9.27
CA LEU A 129 17.35 -15.75 8.42
C LEU A 129 18.01 -15.53 7.05
N LEU A 130 19.31 -15.30 7.01
CA LEU A 130 20.07 -15.14 5.76
C LEU A 130 20.09 -16.45 4.96
N THR A 131 20.29 -17.57 5.63
CA THR A 131 20.24 -18.91 5.00
C THR A 131 18.88 -19.18 4.40
N LEU A 132 17.78 -18.88 5.12
CA LEU A 132 16.41 -19.07 4.70
C LEU A 132 16.09 -18.34 3.37
N VAL A 133 16.65 -17.15 3.17
CA VAL A 133 16.42 -16.35 1.95
C VAL A 133 17.43 -16.64 0.84
N GLY A 134 18.26 -17.66 0.99
CA GLY A 134 19.24 -18.10 -0.02
C GLY A 134 20.59 -17.40 0.02
N GLY A 135 20.88 -16.64 1.09
CA GLY A 135 22.12 -15.89 1.23
C GLY A 135 22.16 -14.56 0.46
N ALA A 136 23.30 -13.87 0.53
CA ALA A 136 23.48 -12.62 -0.21
C ALA A 136 23.65 -12.86 -1.73
N PRO A 137 23.19 -11.93 -2.60
CA PRO A 137 22.66 -10.62 -2.26
C PRO A 137 21.22 -10.63 -1.74
N VAL A 138 20.93 -9.81 -0.73
CA VAL A 138 19.60 -9.70 -0.13
C VAL A 138 19.12 -8.26 -0.03
N VAL A 139 17.79 -8.07 0.01
CA VAL A 139 17.18 -6.75 0.22
C VAL A 139 16.53 -6.70 1.60
N SER A 140 17.10 -5.89 2.49
CA SER A 140 16.50 -5.60 3.79
C SER A 140 15.52 -4.41 3.68
N LYS A 141 14.32 -4.57 4.25
CA LYS A 141 13.25 -3.57 4.14
C LYS A 141 12.65 -3.28 5.50
N LEU A 142 12.64 -2.02 5.91
CA LEU A 142 11.86 -1.59 7.08
C LEU A 142 10.36 -1.79 6.83
N LEU A 143 9.64 -2.36 7.80
CA LEU A 143 8.20 -2.55 7.68
C LEU A 143 7.47 -1.20 7.63
N GLU A 144 7.92 -0.23 8.40
CA GLU A 144 7.35 1.12 8.44
C GLU A 144 7.95 2.08 7.39
N GLY A 145 8.95 1.64 6.62
CA GLY A 145 9.61 2.42 5.57
C GLY A 145 8.67 2.77 4.41
N ARG A 146 8.89 3.95 3.81
CA ARG A 146 8.06 4.50 2.72
C ARG A 146 8.91 4.99 1.56
N ARG A 147 8.37 4.90 0.34
CA ARG A 147 8.98 5.44 -0.88
C ARG A 147 10.45 5.03 -1.09
N GLY A 148 10.79 3.79 -0.73
CA GLY A 148 12.16 3.28 -0.83
C GLY A 148 13.12 3.76 0.27
N VAL A 149 12.62 4.48 1.28
CA VAL A 149 13.38 4.76 2.52
C VAL A 149 13.36 3.49 3.38
N GLY A 150 14.52 3.12 3.93
CA GLY A 150 14.68 1.89 4.71
C GLY A 150 14.64 0.62 3.84
N VAL A 151 15.03 0.73 2.56
CA VAL A 151 15.27 -0.41 1.66
C VAL A 151 16.73 -0.41 1.29
N VAL A 152 17.45 -1.47 1.66
CA VAL A 152 18.90 -1.60 1.49
C VAL A 152 19.21 -2.90 0.78
N LEU A 153 19.97 -2.84 -0.30
CA LEU A 153 20.58 -4.00 -0.94
C LEU A 153 21.92 -4.28 -0.25
N ALA A 154 22.10 -5.48 0.23
CA ALA A 154 23.36 -5.97 0.78
C ALA A 154 23.91 -7.06 -0.16
N GLU A 155 25.01 -6.77 -0.82
CA GLU A 155 25.60 -7.64 -1.83
C GLU A 155 26.42 -8.80 -1.24
N THR A 156 26.81 -8.67 0.04
CA THR A 156 27.57 -9.70 0.77
C THR A 156 26.90 -10.02 2.09
N THR A 157 27.11 -11.25 2.59
CA THR A 157 26.62 -11.69 3.91
C THR A 157 27.04 -10.71 5.01
N LYS A 158 28.29 -10.29 5.03
CA LYS A 158 28.82 -9.36 6.04
C LYS A 158 28.12 -7.98 5.99
N ALA A 159 27.80 -7.50 4.79
CA ALA A 159 27.02 -6.27 4.64
C ALA A 159 25.57 -6.47 5.12
N ALA A 160 24.97 -7.62 4.86
CA ALA A 160 23.63 -7.97 5.32
C ALA A 160 23.54 -8.02 6.84
N GLU A 161 24.47 -8.70 7.50
CA GLU A 161 24.61 -8.76 8.96
C GLU A 161 24.69 -7.35 9.56
N SER A 162 25.56 -6.50 9.03
CA SER A 162 25.73 -5.12 9.51
C SER A 162 24.46 -4.28 9.38
N VAL A 163 23.71 -4.44 8.28
CA VAL A 163 22.42 -3.75 8.07
C VAL A 163 21.36 -4.26 9.06
N ILE A 164 21.30 -5.57 9.27
CA ILE A 164 20.38 -6.21 10.21
C ILE A 164 20.67 -5.72 11.64
N GLU A 165 21.94 -5.71 12.03
CA GLU A 165 22.37 -5.22 13.34
C GLU A 165 21.99 -3.74 13.54
N ALA A 166 22.23 -2.90 12.53
CA ALA A 166 21.86 -1.49 12.58
C ALA A 166 20.33 -1.30 12.75
N PHE A 167 19.51 -2.05 12.02
CA PHE A 167 18.06 -1.96 12.14
C PHE A 167 17.56 -2.44 13.52
N ARG A 168 18.17 -3.48 14.06
CA ARG A 168 17.87 -3.96 15.42
C ARG A 168 18.30 -2.94 16.48
N GLY A 169 19.47 -2.34 16.35
CA GLY A 169 19.92 -1.27 17.25
C GLY A 169 18.96 -0.10 17.31
N LEU A 170 18.26 0.19 16.20
CA LEU A 170 17.19 1.19 16.11
C LEU A 170 15.84 0.65 16.59
N LYS A 171 15.73 -0.60 17.04
CA LYS A 171 14.47 -1.28 17.40
C LYS A 171 13.42 -1.23 16.28
N ALA A 172 13.90 -1.24 15.04
CA ALA A 172 13.03 -1.16 13.87
C ALA A 172 12.60 -2.56 13.42
N ASN A 173 11.32 -2.73 13.09
CA ASN A 173 10.84 -3.94 12.45
C ASN A 173 11.25 -3.95 10.98
N PHE A 174 11.87 -5.02 10.52
CA PHE A 174 12.33 -5.19 9.14
C PHE A 174 12.12 -6.62 8.67
N MET A 175 12.15 -6.81 7.37
CA MET A 175 12.19 -8.11 6.71
C MET A 175 13.40 -8.19 5.78
N VAL A 176 13.87 -9.40 5.52
CA VAL A 176 14.93 -9.70 4.55
C VAL A 176 14.31 -10.49 3.41
N GLN A 177 14.65 -10.13 2.18
CA GLN A 177 14.17 -10.82 0.99
C GLN A 177 15.34 -11.17 0.07
N GLU A 178 15.20 -12.25 -0.68
CA GLU A 178 16.09 -12.51 -1.82
C GLU A 178 16.09 -11.31 -2.79
N PHE A 179 17.21 -11.09 -3.42
CA PHE A 179 17.34 -10.06 -4.45
C PHE A 179 17.02 -10.67 -5.82
N ILE A 180 15.95 -10.19 -6.46
CA ILE A 180 15.56 -10.62 -7.80
C ILE A 180 16.43 -9.87 -8.82
N LYS A 181 17.56 -10.45 -9.17
CA LYS A 181 18.54 -9.87 -10.09
C LYS A 181 17.96 -9.70 -11.49
N GLU A 182 17.12 -10.61 -11.92
CA GLU A 182 16.46 -10.62 -13.23
C GLU A 182 15.56 -9.41 -13.45
N ALA A 183 15.05 -8.80 -12.38
CA ALA A 183 14.24 -7.59 -12.46
C ALA A 183 15.05 -6.37 -12.97
N GLY A 184 16.38 -6.38 -12.86
CA GLY A 184 17.25 -5.31 -13.39
C GLY A 184 16.89 -3.90 -12.89
N GLY A 185 16.29 -3.77 -11.69
CA GLY A 185 15.79 -2.49 -11.18
C GLY A 185 14.47 -2.05 -11.81
N ALA A 186 13.74 -2.95 -12.48
CA ALA A 186 12.43 -2.70 -13.03
C ALA A 186 11.30 -3.27 -12.16
N ASP A 187 10.12 -2.68 -12.25
CA ASP A 187 8.85 -3.27 -11.78
C ASP A 187 7.69 -2.92 -12.72
N ILE A 188 6.66 -3.76 -12.72
CA ILE A 188 5.40 -3.48 -13.42
C ILE A 188 4.37 -3.04 -12.37
N ARG A 189 3.65 -1.97 -12.69
CA ARG A 189 2.52 -1.48 -11.89
C ARG A 189 1.24 -1.54 -12.68
N CYS A 190 0.25 -2.18 -12.11
CA CYS A 190 -1.09 -2.25 -12.66
C CYS A 190 -2.05 -1.45 -11.79
N LEU A 191 -2.91 -0.66 -12.43
CA LEU A 191 -4.04 -0.01 -11.79
C LEU A 191 -5.29 -0.85 -12.07
N VAL A 192 -5.87 -1.39 -11.00
CA VAL A 192 -7.07 -2.21 -11.08
C VAL A 192 -8.27 -1.42 -10.57
N VAL A 193 -9.36 -1.48 -11.30
CA VAL A 193 -10.65 -0.88 -10.91
C VAL A 193 -11.75 -1.92 -11.13
N GLY A 194 -12.38 -2.34 -10.06
CA GLY A 194 -13.26 -3.50 -10.08
C GLY A 194 -12.48 -4.78 -10.43
N ASP A 195 -12.87 -5.44 -11.48
CA ASP A 195 -12.25 -6.66 -12.01
C ASP A 195 -11.33 -6.42 -13.21
N LYS A 196 -11.04 -5.16 -13.56
CA LYS A 196 -10.31 -4.79 -14.78
C LYS A 196 -9.00 -4.06 -14.47
N VAL A 197 -7.95 -4.45 -15.18
CA VAL A 197 -6.73 -3.65 -15.25
C VAL A 197 -6.95 -2.50 -16.24
N VAL A 198 -7.03 -1.28 -15.72
CA VAL A 198 -7.32 -0.08 -16.53
C VAL A 198 -6.06 0.62 -17.04
N ALA A 199 -4.92 0.35 -16.41
CA ALA A 199 -3.61 0.82 -16.87
C ALA A 199 -2.49 -0.04 -16.33
N SER A 200 -1.41 -0.18 -17.09
CA SER A 200 -0.18 -0.84 -16.66
C SER A 200 1.04 -0.06 -17.14
N MET A 201 2.06 0.01 -16.29
CA MET A 201 3.31 0.67 -16.61
C MET A 201 4.50 -0.12 -16.06
N MET A 202 5.57 -0.17 -16.82
CA MET A 202 6.89 -0.59 -16.34
C MET A 202 7.63 0.63 -15.82
N ARG A 203 8.19 0.53 -14.62
CA ARG A 203 9.10 1.54 -14.08
C ARG A 203 10.51 0.97 -14.09
N GLN A 204 11.47 1.80 -14.44
CA GLN A 204 12.88 1.44 -14.49
C GLN A 204 13.67 2.39 -13.59
N GLY A 205 14.50 1.85 -12.70
CA GLY A 205 15.51 2.61 -11.96
C GLY A 205 16.59 3.18 -12.87
N ARG A 206 17.32 4.18 -12.40
CA ARG A 206 18.54 4.65 -13.09
C ARG A 206 19.57 3.53 -13.11
N GLU A 207 20.52 3.63 -14.01
CA GLU A 207 21.68 2.74 -14.05
C GLU A 207 22.37 2.70 -12.67
N GLY A 208 22.64 1.50 -12.15
CA GLY A 208 23.19 1.27 -10.83
C GLY A 208 22.19 1.39 -9.65
N GLU A 209 20.91 1.77 -9.89
CA GLU A 209 19.89 1.83 -8.86
C GLU A 209 18.94 0.63 -8.99
N PHE A 210 18.90 -0.22 -7.97
CA PHE A 210 18.04 -1.40 -7.95
C PHE A 210 16.56 -1.11 -7.68
N ARG A 211 16.24 0.12 -7.27
CA ARG A 211 14.87 0.57 -6.98
C ARG A 211 14.29 1.34 -8.14
N SER A 212 13.13 0.95 -8.61
CA SER A 212 12.39 1.55 -9.74
C SER A 212 11.65 2.86 -9.42
N ASN A 213 11.89 3.48 -8.27
CA ASN A 213 11.13 4.64 -7.80
C ASN A 213 11.35 5.89 -8.69
N LEU A 214 10.28 6.44 -9.28
CA LEU A 214 10.34 7.61 -10.17
C LEU A 214 10.96 8.85 -9.52
N HIS A 215 10.67 9.12 -8.24
CA HIS A 215 11.23 10.26 -7.52
C HIS A 215 12.75 10.13 -7.24
N ARG A 216 13.36 8.97 -7.51
CA ARG A 216 14.79 8.74 -7.53
C ARG A 216 15.38 8.89 -8.92
N GLY A 217 14.58 9.41 -9.87
CA GLY A 217 14.96 9.65 -11.25
C GLY A 217 14.81 8.44 -12.15
N GLY A 218 14.02 7.45 -11.75
CA GLY A 218 13.58 6.38 -12.64
C GLY A 218 12.64 6.89 -13.72
N SER A 219 12.44 6.08 -14.75
CA SER A 219 11.49 6.31 -15.86
C SER A 219 10.27 5.41 -15.75
N ALA A 220 9.21 5.75 -16.48
CA ALA A 220 8.02 4.91 -16.60
C ALA A 220 7.50 4.91 -18.04
N ASN A 221 7.17 3.73 -18.54
CA ASN A 221 6.61 3.52 -19.86
C ASN A 221 5.34 2.66 -19.76
N LEU A 222 4.36 2.94 -20.62
CA LEU A 222 3.19 2.08 -20.73
C LEU A 222 3.60 0.70 -21.26
N VAL A 223 3.06 -0.36 -20.68
CA VAL A 223 3.30 -1.73 -21.12
C VAL A 223 1.98 -2.49 -21.22
N LYS A 224 1.94 -3.50 -22.08
CA LYS A 224 0.85 -4.48 -22.08
C LYS A 224 1.23 -5.60 -21.11
N ILE A 225 0.28 -5.99 -20.27
CA ILE A 225 0.42 -7.14 -19.38
C ILE A 225 0.11 -8.43 -20.14
N THR A 226 0.79 -9.52 -19.76
CA THR A 226 0.53 -10.85 -20.30
C THR A 226 -0.72 -11.46 -19.66
N PRO A 227 -1.32 -12.50 -20.27
CA PRO A 227 -2.42 -13.25 -19.65
C PRO A 227 -2.05 -13.85 -18.28
N GLU A 228 -0.80 -14.28 -18.09
CA GLU A 228 -0.29 -14.82 -16.84
C GLU A 228 -0.24 -13.75 -15.76
N GLU A 229 0.32 -12.57 -16.06
CA GLU A 229 0.33 -11.41 -15.15
C GLU A 229 -1.09 -10.96 -14.80
N LEU A 230 -2.02 -11.00 -15.76
CA LEU A 230 -3.43 -10.68 -15.52
C LEU A 230 -4.07 -11.69 -14.57
N SER A 231 -3.77 -12.98 -14.73
CA SER A 231 -4.24 -14.03 -13.83
C SER A 231 -3.75 -13.80 -12.39
N LEU A 232 -2.47 -13.49 -12.20
CA LEU A 232 -1.90 -13.18 -10.88
C LEU A 232 -2.58 -11.97 -10.23
N ILE A 233 -2.92 -10.94 -11.00
CA ILE A 233 -3.63 -9.76 -10.51
C ILE A 233 -5.02 -10.13 -10.00
N HIS A 234 -5.78 -10.93 -10.74
CA HIS A 234 -7.11 -11.38 -10.33
C HIS A 234 -7.10 -12.24 -9.06
N ILE A 235 -6.06 -13.07 -8.86
CA ILE A 235 -5.90 -13.88 -7.65
C ILE A 235 -5.54 -12.99 -6.45
N SER A 236 -4.75 -11.94 -6.67
CA SER A 236 -4.23 -11.05 -5.62
C SER A 236 -5.21 -9.95 -5.21
N GLU A 237 -6.30 -9.73 -5.95
CA GLU A 237 -7.27 -8.68 -5.68
C GLU A 237 -7.87 -8.79 -4.27
N PRO A 238 -7.61 -7.81 -3.37
CA PRO A 238 -8.06 -7.91 -1.98
C PRO A 238 -9.56 -7.67 -1.79
N THR A 239 -10.25 -7.14 -2.81
CA THR A 239 -11.67 -6.75 -2.73
C THR A 239 -12.64 -7.93 -2.76
N ARG A 240 -12.19 -9.14 -3.08
CA ARG A 240 -13.02 -10.36 -3.11
C ARG A 240 -12.67 -11.39 -2.03
N LEU A 241 -11.95 -11.00 -0.99
CA LEU A 241 -11.77 -11.89 0.17
C LEU A 241 -13.00 -11.78 1.07
N GLN A 242 -14.03 -12.47 0.67
CA GLN A 242 -15.11 -12.88 1.57
C GLN A 242 -14.58 -13.87 2.59
#